data_226c6cd66bec2be336f00f0d25b6389e
#
_entry.id   226c6cd66bec2be336f00f0d25b6389e
#
_cell.length_a   1.000
_cell.length_b   1.000
_cell.length_c   1.000
_cell.angle_alpha   90.00
_cell.angle_beta   90.00
_cell.angle_gamma   90.00
#
_symmetry.space_group_name_H-M   'P 1'
#
loop_
_entity.id
_entity.type
_entity.pdbx_description
1 polymer ?
#
loop_
_entity_poly.entity_id
_entity_poly.type
_entity_poly.pdbx_seq_one_letter_code
_entity_poly.pdbx_strand_id
1 'polypeptide(L)'
;MAHVPGTVSTRELLGHLDDLLRPSVIKDYSPNGLQVEGKAVVSRIICAVTATQNVIDAAVVEGADALLVHHGYFWKGEDPRVVGIRRRRLASLLGADINLLAYHLPLDVHPVYGNNVQLGELFGWPVQGWGGEVVGSQGIIGWHDLAEESALDAMAVAERLTERLHLSLIHI
;
A
#
# COMPACT_ATOMS: atom_id res chain seq x y z
N MET A 1 -16.44 2.75 26.27
CA MET A 1 -15.27 3.64 26.50
C MET A 1 -15.61 5.02 25.99
N ALA A 2 -15.26 6.08 26.71
CA ALA A 2 -15.50 7.44 26.25
C ALA A 2 -14.63 7.71 25.00
N HIS A 3 -15.24 8.22 23.94
CA HIS A 3 -14.53 8.62 22.72
C HIS A 3 -13.61 9.80 23.06
N VAL A 4 -12.30 9.64 22.88
CA VAL A 4 -11.34 10.73 22.97
C VAL A 4 -11.25 11.38 21.59
N PRO A 5 -11.51 12.69 21.45
CA PRO A 5 -11.44 13.37 20.16
C PRO A 5 -10.08 13.12 19.48
N GLY A 6 -10.10 12.76 18.20
CA GLY A 6 -8.89 12.45 17.43
C GLY A 6 -8.36 11.03 17.60
N THR A 7 -9.12 10.11 18.22
CA THR A 7 -8.76 8.69 18.31
C THR A 7 -9.85 7.79 17.77
N VAL A 8 -9.45 6.61 17.27
CA VAL A 8 -10.35 5.53 16.85
C VAL A 8 -9.88 4.22 17.47
N SER A 9 -10.78 3.24 17.64
CA SER A 9 -10.32 1.89 17.99
C SER A 9 -9.69 1.22 16.77
N THR A 10 -8.75 0.32 17.00
CA THR A 10 -8.15 -0.50 15.92
C THR A 10 -9.22 -1.24 15.12
N ARG A 11 -10.28 -1.69 15.76
CA ARG A 11 -11.42 -2.35 15.11
C ARG A 11 -12.18 -1.42 14.17
N GLU A 12 -12.48 -0.18 14.60
CA GLU A 12 -13.15 0.82 13.76
C GLU A 12 -12.29 1.22 12.56
N LEU A 13 -10.97 1.40 12.78
CA LEU A 13 -10.01 1.67 11.70
C LEU A 13 -10.00 0.53 10.67
N LEU A 14 -9.90 -0.72 11.13
CA LEU A 14 -9.98 -1.90 10.26
C LEU A 14 -11.29 -1.95 9.47
N GLY A 15 -12.42 -1.79 10.16
CA GLY A 15 -13.73 -1.79 9.51
C GLY A 15 -13.82 -0.74 8.40
N HIS A 16 -13.33 0.47 8.66
CA HIS A 16 -13.31 1.54 7.65
C HIS A 16 -12.42 1.20 6.44
N LEU A 17 -11.22 0.67 6.68
CA LEU A 17 -10.30 0.29 5.60
C LEU A 17 -10.82 -0.92 4.81
N ASP A 18 -11.45 -1.90 5.48
CA ASP A 18 -12.04 -3.06 4.82
C ASP A 18 -13.27 -2.68 3.98
N ASP A 19 -14.10 -1.77 4.45
CA ASP A 19 -15.22 -1.24 3.67
C ASP A 19 -14.74 -0.46 2.44
N LEU A 20 -13.67 0.32 2.59
CA LEU A 20 -13.08 1.11 1.51
C LEU A 20 -12.39 0.22 0.46
N LEU A 21 -11.53 -0.69 0.88
CA LEU A 21 -10.64 -1.46 0.00
C LEU A 21 -11.19 -2.84 -0.36
N ARG A 22 -12.22 -3.31 0.36
CA ARG A 22 -12.95 -4.55 0.09
C ARG A 22 -12.07 -5.80 -0.09
N PRO A 23 -11.13 -6.09 0.82
CA PRO A 23 -10.17 -7.18 0.67
C PRO A 23 -10.83 -8.57 0.56
N SER A 24 -12.04 -8.73 1.10
CA SER A 24 -12.76 -10.01 1.07
C SER A 24 -13.16 -10.49 -0.33
N VAL A 25 -13.25 -9.59 -1.31
CA VAL A 25 -13.57 -9.94 -2.71
C VAL A 25 -12.35 -10.01 -3.61
N ILE A 26 -11.16 -9.78 -3.07
CA ILE A 26 -9.88 -9.75 -3.78
C ILE A 26 -9.02 -10.94 -3.34
N LYS A 27 -8.68 -11.83 -4.28
CA LYS A 27 -7.75 -12.92 -4.00
C LYS A 27 -6.32 -12.41 -4.09
N ASP A 28 -5.59 -12.46 -2.99
CA ASP A 28 -4.24 -11.92 -2.87
C ASP A 28 -3.19 -12.96 -2.48
N TYR A 29 -1.93 -12.59 -2.58
CA TYR A 29 -0.75 -13.39 -2.23
C TYR A 29 -0.30 -13.16 -0.78
N SER A 30 -0.84 -12.15 -0.10
CA SER A 30 -0.60 -11.86 1.31
C SER A 30 -1.92 -11.58 2.04
N PRO A 31 -1.97 -11.76 3.37
CA PRO A 31 -3.15 -11.37 4.13
C PRO A 31 -3.29 -9.85 4.13
N ASN A 32 -4.46 -9.35 3.70
CA ASN A 32 -4.81 -7.93 3.81
C ASN A 32 -5.45 -7.63 5.17
N GLY A 33 -5.31 -6.39 5.63
CA GLY A 33 -5.79 -5.93 6.93
C GLY A 33 -4.73 -5.96 8.02
N LEU A 34 -5.13 -6.26 9.27
CA LEU A 34 -4.22 -6.30 10.42
C LEU A 34 -3.31 -7.52 10.36
N GLN A 35 -2.00 -7.29 10.21
CA GLN A 35 -0.98 -8.33 10.16
C GLN A 35 -0.24 -8.52 11.48
N VAL A 36 -0.05 -7.44 12.24
CA VAL A 36 0.53 -7.48 13.59
C VAL A 36 -0.36 -6.62 14.49
N GLU A 37 -0.89 -7.21 15.54
CA GLU A 37 -1.73 -6.52 16.51
C GLU A 37 -0.87 -5.76 17.53
N GLY A 38 -1.27 -4.53 17.83
CA GLY A 38 -0.68 -3.64 18.82
C GLY A 38 -1.77 -2.97 19.65
N LYS A 39 -1.69 -1.64 19.84
CA LYS A 39 -2.61 -0.86 20.65
C LYS A 39 -4.07 -0.98 20.20
N ALA A 40 -4.97 -1.07 21.17
CA ALA A 40 -6.42 -1.12 20.92
C ALA A 40 -7.00 0.23 20.44
N VAL A 41 -6.31 1.36 20.70
CA VAL A 41 -6.70 2.71 20.34
C VAL A 41 -5.60 3.34 19.51
N VAL A 42 -5.98 3.95 18.39
CA VAL A 42 -5.09 4.57 17.41
C VAL A 42 -5.37 6.06 17.36
N SER A 43 -4.34 6.88 17.56
CA SER A 43 -4.36 8.33 17.39
C SER A 43 -3.37 8.78 16.32
N ARG A 44 -2.30 8.04 16.11
CA ARG A 44 -1.26 8.35 15.12
C ARG A 44 -1.02 7.19 14.18
N ILE A 45 -1.22 7.44 12.90
CA ILE A 45 -0.97 6.49 11.81
C ILE A 45 0.20 7.02 10.97
N ILE A 46 1.16 6.16 10.68
CA ILE A 46 2.20 6.42 9.67
C ILE A 46 1.92 5.54 8.46
N CYS A 47 2.01 6.14 7.27
CA CYS A 47 1.83 5.44 6.01
C CYS A 47 3.19 5.27 5.31
N ALA A 48 3.41 4.10 4.71
CA ALA A 48 4.58 3.84 3.87
C ALA A 48 4.26 2.80 2.80
N VAL A 49 5.11 2.70 1.78
CA VAL A 49 4.91 1.66 0.75
C VAL A 49 5.25 0.28 1.29
N THR A 50 6.38 0.13 1.96
CA THR A 50 6.89 -1.17 2.43
C THR A 50 7.32 -1.10 3.89
N ALA A 51 6.92 -2.08 4.70
CA ALA A 51 7.31 -2.20 6.11
C ALA A 51 8.80 -2.64 6.25
N THR A 52 9.73 -1.78 5.84
CA THR A 52 11.17 -1.99 6.03
C THR A 52 11.59 -1.74 7.48
N GLN A 53 12.79 -2.17 7.89
CA GLN A 53 13.28 -1.88 9.24
C GLN A 53 13.36 -0.38 9.50
N ASN A 54 13.88 0.41 8.54
CA ASN A 54 14.00 1.86 8.69
C ASN A 54 12.65 2.56 8.86
N VAL A 55 11.61 2.09 8.15
CA VAL A 55 10.23 2.60 8.29
C VAL A 55 9.67 2.28 9.68
N ILE A 56 9.90 1.06 10.17
CA ILE A 56 9.47 0.65 11.51
C ILE A 56 10.20 1.47 12.58
N ASP A 57 11.51 1.63 12.46
CA ASP A 57 12.31 2.40 13.41
C ASP A 57 11.85 3.87 13.44
N ALA A 58 11.56 4.46 12.29
CA ALA A 58 10.96 5.79 12.20
C ALA A 58 9.57 5.86 12.86
N ALA A 59 8.72 4.85 12.63
CA ALA A 59 7.39 4.77 13.25
C ALA A 59 7.48 4.68 14.79
N VAL A 60 8.47 3.95 15.32
CA VAL A 60 8.74 3.88 16.76
C VAL A 60 9.17 5.24 17.31
N VAL A 61 10.10 5.92 16.64
CA VAL A 61 10.60 7.26 17.05
C VAL A 61 9.47 8.29 17.06
N GLU A 62 8.61 8.25 16.06
CA GLU A 62 7.46 9.16 15.93
C GLU A 62 6.29 8.80 16.87
N GLY A 63 6.38 7.69 17.60
CA GLY A 63 5.35 7.24 18.52
C GLY A 63 4.05 6.85 17.82
N ALA A 64 4.14 6.18 16.67
CA ALA A 64 2.99 5.69 15.94
C ALA A 64 2.22 4.62 16.73
N ASP A 65 0.89 4.60 16.58
CA ASP A 65 0.02 3.55 17.09
C ASP A 65 -0.27 2.51 16.00
N ALA A 66 -0.19 2.94 14.73
CA ALA A 66 -0.35 2.08 13.59
C ALA A 66 0.59 2.46 12.44
N LEU A 67 1.07 1.45 11.73
CA LEU A 67 1.80 1.56 10.47
C LEU A 67 0.94 0.94 9.37
N LEU A 68 0.47 1.77 8.43
CA LEU A 68 -0.32 1.36 7.27
C LEU A 68 0.60 1.27 6.06
N VAL A 69 0.67 0.10 5.42
CA VAL A 69 1.56 -0.15 4.31
C VAL A 69 0.85 -0.86 3.15
N HIS A 70 1.46 -0.77 1.97
CA HIS A 70 1.10 -1.60 0.82
C HIS A 70 1.79 -2.99 0.91
N HIS A 71 3.08 -3.02 1.13
CA HIS A 71 3.84 -4.26 1.29
C HIS A 71 4.13 -4.54 2.77
N GLY A 72 3.35 -5.46 3.34
CA GLY A 72 3.55 -6.00 4.68
C GLY A 72 4.37 -7.29 4.67
N TYR A 73 3.89 -8.27 5.44
CA TYR A 73 4.54 -9.58 5.65
C TYR A 73 3.58 -10.74 5.33
N PHE A 74 4.07 -11.96 5.58
CA PHE A 74 3.30 -13.21 5.48
C PHE A 74 2.85 -13.56 4.06
N TRP A 75 3.75 -13.34 3.10
CA TRP A 75 3.52 -13.68 1.71
C TRP A 75 3.34 -15.19 1.51
N LYS A 76 2.42 -15.57 0.64
CA LYS A 76 2.18 -16.95 0.29
C LYS A 76 3.47 -17.62 -0.22
N GLY A 77 3.85 -18.75 0.40
CA GLY A 77 5.05 -19.49 0.05
C GLY A 77 6.34 -19.04 0.73
N GLU A 78 6.30 -17.98 1.54
CA GLU A 78 7.45 -17.63 2.39
C GLU A 78 7.70 -18.65 3.50
N ASP A 79 8.95 -18.75 3.92
CA ASP A 79 9.32 -19.51 5.12
C ASP A 79 8.59 -18.93 6.36
N PRO A 80 7.75 -19.70 7.04
CA PRO A 80 6.98 -19.20 8.19
C PRO A 80 7.81 -18.90 9.43
N ARG A 81 9.07 -19.31 9.46
CA ARG A 81 9.93 -19.15 10.65
C ARG A 81 10.22 -17.68 10.93
N VAL A 82 10.12 -17.30 12.21
CA VAL A 82 10.42 -15.94 12.69
C VAL A 82 11.90 -15.85 13.06
N VAL A 83 12.74 -15.72 12.04
CA VAL A 83 14.21 -15.62 12.17
C VAL A 83 14.78 -14.43 11.38
N GLY A 84 16.02 -14.07 11.63
CA GLY A 84 16.74 -13.04 10.86
C GLY A 84 16.03 -11.68 10.79
N ILE A 85 15.83 -11.18 9.59
CA ILE A 85 15.22 -9.87 9.33
C ILE A 85 13.76 -9.85 9.82
N ARG A 86 12.98 -10.90 9.53
CA ARG A 86 11.58 -11.00 9.97
C ARG A 86 11.48 -10.90 11.50
N ARG A 87 12.35 -11.62 12.23
CA ARG A 87 12.40 -11.55 13.70
C ARG A 87 12.65 -10.13 14.19
N ARG A 88 13.62 -9.43 13.61
CA ARG A 88 13.95 -8.05 14.04
C ARG A 88 12.76 -7.11 13.84
N ARG A 89 12.15 -7.14 12.65
CA ARG A 89 11.01 -6.28 12.30
C ARG A 89 9.79 -6.55 13.19
N LEU A 90 9.42 -7.81 13.35
CA LEU A 90 8.30 -8.19 14.24
C LEU A 90 8.61 -7.84 15.71
N ALA A 91 9.83 -8.03 16.18
CA ALA A 91 10.22 -7.66 17.54
C ALA A 91 10.11 -6.14 17.78
N SER A 92 10.48 -5.29 16.79
CA SER A 92 10.33 -3.84 16.89
C SER A 92 8.86 -3.43 16.94
N LEU A 93 8.00 -4.01 16.09
CA LEU A 93 6.56 -3.71 16.06
C LEU A 93 5.89 -4.13 17.38
N LEU A 94 6.10 -5.38 17.80
CA LEU A 94 5.53 -5.93 19.03
C LEU A 94 6.07 -5.21 20.28
N GLY A 95 7.36 -4.89 20.31
CA GLY A 95 7.98 -4.21 21.45
C GLY A 95 7.52 -2.76 21.61
N ALA A 96 7.09 -2.11 20.53
CA ALA A 96 6.54 -0.76 20.53
C ALA A 96 5.00 -0.73 20.54
N ASP A 97 4.35 -1.88 20.54
CA ASP A 97 2.89 -2.05 20.54
C ASP A 97 2.22 -1.34 19.33
N ILE A 98 2.88 -1.43 18.14
CA ILE A 98 2.44 -0.80 16.90
C ILE A 98 1.63 -1.80 16.07
N ASN A 99 0.41 -1.42 15.68
CA ASN A 99 -0.40 -2.16 14.72
C ASN A 99 0.25 -2.10 13.32
N LEU A 100 0.47 -3.24 12.66
CA LEU A 100 0.82 -3.28 11.24
C LEU A 100 -0.43 -3.64 10.43
N LEU A 101 -0.88 -2.71 9.60
CA LEU A 101 -1.95 -2.92 8.64
C LEU A 101 -1.35 -2.92 7.22
N ALA A 102 -1.72 -3.90 6.42
CA ALA A 102 -1.24 -3.99 5.04
C ALA A 102 -2.42 -4.22 4.08
N TYR A 103 -2.43 -3.48 2.97
CA TYR A 103 -3.39 -3.66 1.88
C TYR A 103 -2.64 -3.65 0.56
N HIS A 104 -2.55 -4.81 -0.09
CA HIS A 104 -1.78 -5.04 -1.31
C HIS A 104 -2.68 -4.93 -2.56
N LEU A 105 -3.07 -6.01 -3.19
CA LEU A 105 -3.89 -5.96 -4.40
C LEU A 105 -5.22 -5.19 -4.25
N PRO A 106 -5.91 -5.18 -3.08
CA PRO A 106 -7.07 -4.33 -2.89
C PRO A 106 -6.79 -2.84 -3.11
N LEU A 107 -5.59 -2.36 -2.74
CA LEU A 107 -5.17 -0.99 -3.02
C LEU A 107 -4.80 -0.82 -4.50
N ASP A 108 -4.05 -1.76 -5.10
CA ASP A 108 -3.63 -1.66 -6.51
C ASP A 108 -4.81 -1.46 -7.46
N VAL A 109 -5.90 -2.20 -7.24
CA VAL A 109 -7.08 -2.17 -8.11
C VAL A 109 -8.14 -1.16 -7.68
N HIS A 110 -7.89 -0.36 -6.64
CA HIS A 110 -8.90 0.58 -6.16
C HIS A 110 -9.15 1.68 -7.20
N PRO A 111 -10.44 1.96 -7.56
CA PRO A 111 -10.77 2.84 -8.70
C PRO A 111 -10.49 4.32 -8.45
N VAL A 112 -10.18 4.72 -7.22
CA VAL A 112 -9.86 6.11 -6.85
C VAL A 112 -8.47 6.23 -6.24
N TYR A 113 -8.14 5.37 -5.28
CA TYR A 113 -6.88 5.49 -4.52
C TYR A 113 -5.80 4.50 -4.97
N GLY A 114 -6.09 3.67 -5.97
CA GLY A 114 -5.20 2.63 -6.45
C GLY A 114 -3.95 3.17 -7.13
N ASN A 115 -2.87 2.42 -7.03
CA ASN A 115 -1.57 2.79 -7.59
C ASN A 115 -1.65 3.12 -9.08
N ASN A 116 -2.38 2.30 -9.87
CA ASN A 116 -2.56 2.54 -11.30
C ASN A 116 -3.28 3.87 -11.59
N VAL A 117 -4.39 4.12 -10.88
CA VAL A 117 -5.19 5.32 -11.07
C VAL A 117 -4.41 6.55 -10.66
N GLN A 118 -3.80 6.53 -9.48
CA GLN A 118 -3.03 7.67 -8.97
C GLN A 118 -1.81 7.98 -9.84
N LEU A 119 -1.16 6.95 -10.38
CA LEU A 119 -0.05 7.14 -11.32
C LEU A 119 -0.55 7.75 -12.64
N GLY A 120 -1.65 7.24 -13.17
CA GLY A 120 -2.29 7.80 -14.38
C GLY A 120 -2.65 9.27 -14.20
N GLU A 121 -3.32 9.62 -13.09
CA GLU A 121 -3.67 11.01 -12.76
C GLU A 121 -2.43 11.92 -12.63
N LEU A 122 -1.35 11.42 -12.00
CA LEU A 122 -0.10 12.17 -11.85
C LEU A 122 0.50 12.59 -13.21
N PHE A 123 0.35 11.76 -14.25
CA PHE A 123 0.83 12.04 -15.60
C PHE A 123 -0.18 12.76 -16.49
N GLY A 124 -1.43 12.92 -16.04
CA GLY A 124 -2.53 13.41 -16.87
C GLY A 124 -3.01 12.35 -17.88
N TRP A 125 -2.78 11.07 -17.58
CA TRP A 125 -3.23 9.91 -18.36
C TRP A 125 -4.18 9.06 -17.51
N PRO A 126 -5.42 9.50 -17.30
CA PRO A 126 -6.39 8.76 -16.47
C PRO A 126 -6.62 7.36 -17.05
N VAL A 127 -6.79 6.37 -16.17
CA VAL A 127 -7.03 4.99 -16.59
C VAL A 127 -8.32 4.91 -17.41
N GLN A 128 -8.22 4.45 -18.65
CA GLN A 128 -9.33 4.27 -19.58
C GLN A 128 -9.87 2.85 -19.60
N GLY A 129 -9.07 1.88 -19.14
CA GLY A 129 -9.49 0.49 -19.06
C GLY A 129 -8.51 -0.35 -18.26
N TRP A 130 -8.89 -1.62 -18.06
CA TRP A 130 -8.16 -2.55 -17.24
C TRP A 130 -7.87 -3.84 -18.01
N GLY A 131 -6.70 -4.43 -17.77
CA GLY A 131 -6.24 -5.66 -18.40
C GLY A 131 -5.39 -6.51 -17.44
N GLY A 132 -4.80 -7.59 -17.98
CA GLY A 132 -3.99 -8.52 -17.20
C GLY A 132 -4.80 -9.53 -16.38
N GLU A 133 -4.19 -10.09 -15.34
CA GLU A 133 -4.87 -11.02 -14.42
C GLU A 133 -6.05 -10.32 -13.75
N VAL A 134 -7.18 -11.04 -13.65
CA VAL A 134 -8.39 -10.50 -13.01
C VAL A 134 -8.29 -10.65 -11.50
N VAL A 135 -8.37 -9.52 -10.80
CA VAL A 135 -8.37 -9.44 -9.34
C VAL A 135 -9.70 -8.81 -8.90
N GLY A 136 -10.51 -9.58 -8.20
CA GLY A 136 -11.89 -9.18 -7.94
C GLY A 136 -12.71 -9.14 -9.23
N SER A 137 -13.15 -7.95 -9.65
CA SER A 137 -13.99 -7.75 -10.84
C SER A 137 -13.26 -7.08 -12.01
N GLN A 138 -11.99 -6.74 -11.88
CA GLN A 138 -11.22 -6.04 -12.92
C GLN A 138 -9.81 -6.58 -13.07
N GLY A 139 -9.14 -6.22 -14.16
CA GLY A 139 -7.73 -6.52 -14.37
C GLY A 139 -6.82 -5.72 -13.42
N ILE A 140 -5.61 -6.23 -13.19
CA ILE A 140 -4.62 -5.59 -12.32
C ILE A 140 -3.84 -4.46 -13.01
N ILE A 141 -3.85 -4.40 -14.35
CA ILE A 141 -3.12 -3.41 -15.15
C ILE A 141 -4.07 -2.35 -15.65
N GLY A 142 -3.90 -1.10 -15.20
CA GLY A 142 -4.56 0.05 -15.80
C GLY A 142 -3.85 0.46 -17.09
N TRP A 143 -4.61 0.86 -18.12
CA TRP A 143 -4.04 1.37 -19.36
C TRP A 143 -4.70 2.67 -19.80
N HIS A 144 -3.94 3.49 -20.55
CA HIS A 144 -4.37 4.72 -21.21
C HIS A 144 -3.85 4.72 -22.64
N ASP A 145 -4.70 5.11 -23.60
CA ASP A 145 -4.33 5.21 -25.00
C ASP A 145 -3.78 6.60 -25.30
N LEU A 146 -2.54 6.66 -25.77
CA LEU A 146 -1.86 7.90 -26.15
C LEU A 146 -2.10 8.30 -27.62
N ALA A 147 -2.95 7.56 -28.34
CA ALA A 147 -3.17 7.80 -29.80
C ALA A 147 -3.67 9.22 -30.12
N GLU A 148 -4.34 9.89 -29.19
CA GLU A 148 -4.81 11.27 -29.34
C GLU A 148 -3.74 12.32 -28.99
N GLU A 149 -2.65 11.92 -28.34
CA GLU A 149 -1.54 12.79 -27.98
C GLU A 149 -0.46 12.77 -29.08
N SER A 150 -0.75 13.40 -30.22
CA SER A 150 -0.01 13.31 -31.48
C SER A 150 1.47 13.75 -31.46
N ALA A 151 2.02 14.08 -30.30
CA ALA A 151 3.40 14.54 -30.12
C ALA A 151 4.23 13.69 -29.14
N LEU A 152 3.70 12.61 -28.58
CA LEU A 152 4.42 11.78 -27.61
C LEU A 152 5.02 10.56 -28.31
N ASP A 153 6.32 10.62 -28.58
CA ASP A 153 7.11 9.43 -28.84
C ASP A 153 7.60 8.78 -27.54
N ALA A 154 8.23 7.62 -27.63
CA ALA A 154 8.72 6.89 -26.45
C ALA A 154 9.74 7.68 -25.62
N MET A 155 10.52 8.57 -26.24
CA MET A 155 11.49 9.41 -25.54
C MET A 155 10.79 10.50 -24.74
N ALA A 156 9.80 11.16 -25.32
CA ALA A 156 8.99 12.18 -24.64
C ALA A 156 8.21 11.59 -23.43
N VAL A 157 7.70 10.36 -23.58
CA VAL A 157 7.08 9.61 -22.46
C VAL A 157 8.12 9.35 -21.37
N ALA A 158 9.32 8.87 -21.73
CA ALA A 158 10.40 8.58 -20.78
C ALA A 158 10.86 9.83 -20.04
N GLU A 159 11.01 10.96 -20.73
CA GLU A 159 11.37 12.25 -20.13
C GLU A 159 10.31 12.70 -19.14
N ARG A 160 9.02 12.65 -19.50
CA ARG A 160 7.91 13.02 -18.63
C ARG A 160 7.83 12.15 -17.38
N LEU A 161 8.07 10.83 -17.50
CA LEU A 161 8.14 9.91 -16.36
C LEU A 161 9.31 10.28 -15.43
N THR A 162 10.50 10.51 -16.00
CA THR A 162 11.71 10.89 -15.26
C THR A 162 11.48 12.19 -14.46
N GLU A 163 10.93 13.20 -15.12
CA GLU A 163 10.67 14.50 -14.53
C GLU A 163 9.68 14.43 -13.37
N ARG A 164 8.54 13.74 -13.58
CA ARG A 164 7.45 13.68 -12.61
C ARG A 164 7.77 12.80 -11.41
N LEU A 165 8.49 11.70 -11.62
CA LEU A 165 8.84 10.77 -10.57
C LEU A 165 10.17 11.11 -9.88
N HIS A 166 10.94 12.07 -10.41
CA HIS A 166 12.30 12.38 -9.97
C HIS A 166 13.20 11.13 -9.94
N LEU A 167 12.98 10.23 -10.90
CA LEU A 167 13.69 8.96 -11.04
C LEU A 167 14.41 8.92 -12.38
N SER A 168 15.64 8.42 -12.37
CA SER A 168 16.32 8.05 -13.61
C SER A 168 15.71 6.77 -14.17
N LEU A 169 15.34 6.75 -15.44
CA LEU A 169 15.01 5.52 -16.12
C LEU A 169 16.29 4.71 -16.27
N ILE A 170 16.31 3.52 -15.67
CA ILE A 170 17.43 2.61 -15.77
C ILE A 170 17.33 1.91 -17.12
N HIS A 171 18.31 2.17 -17.97
CA HIS A 171 18.52 1.36 -19.17
C HIS A 171 19.29 0.11 -18.74
N ILE A 172 18.63 -1.03 -18.82
CA ILE A 172 19.23 -2.35 -18.60
C ILE A 172 19.72 -2.88 -19.94
#